data_43efb9808889bf140a72b5f2b5338045
#
_entry.id   43efb9808889bf140a72b5f2b5338045
#
_cell.length_a   1.000
_cell.length_b   1.000
_cell.length_c   1.000
_cell.angle_alpha   90.00
_cell.angle_beta   90.00
_cell.angle_gamma   90.00
#
_symmetry.space_group_name_H-M   'P 1'
#
loop_
_entity.id
_entity.type
_entity.pdbx_description
1 polymer ?
#
loop_
_entity_poly.entity_id
_entity_poly.type
_entity_poly.pdbx_seq_one_letter_code
_entity_poly.pdbx_strand_id
1 'polypeptide(L)'
;MKHEPEATPPDTGVLEALQVYRAAEAAMRRRTGSAMGIGENDLLALRLILDNTALGRPTFAKDLSAYLGVSSASTTLLVDRLVRGGFVERRPSRTDKRSVELLPTRAALGDTGPLLAAAQEQIAAATAELSADEAETVTRFLTKMRETVDRIAAERIARTKRT
;
A
#
# COMPACT_ATOMS: atom_id res chain seq x y z
N MET A 1 -42.03 -19.68 -20.85
CA MET A 1 -41.59 -19.58 -19.44
C MET A 1 -40.07 -19.49 -19.45
N LYS A 2 -39.53 -18.24 -19.35
CA LYS A 2 -38.08 -17.99 -19.40
C LYS A 2 -37.54 -18.32 -18.00
N HIS A 3 -36.65 -19.30 -17.92
CA HIS A 3 -35.85 -19.55 -16.73
C HIS A 3 -34.90 -18.37 -16.56
N GLU A 4 -35.13 -17.51 -15.58
CA GLU A 4 -34.11 -16.60 -15.06
C GLU A 4 -33.00 -17.48 -14.45
N PRO A 5 -31.71 -17.20 -14.73
CA PRO A 5 -30.63 -17.91 -14.06
C PRO A 5 -30.68 -17.56 -12.57
N GLU A 6 -30.97 -18.57 -11.76
CA GLU A 6 -30.91 -18.52 -10.31
C GLU A 6 -29.52 -18.01 -9.90
N ALA A 7 -29.47 -16.83 -9.29
CA ALA A 7 -28.22 -16.23 -8.83
C ALA A 7 -27.56 -17.19 -7.85
N THR A 8 -26.47 -17.81 -8.24
CA THR A 8 -25.63 -18.62 -7.36
C THR A 8 -25.29 -17.77 -6.13
N PRO A 9 -25.55 -18.26 -4.91
CA PRO A 9 -25.22 -17.51 -3.70
C PRO A 9 -23.75 -17.12 -3.72
N PRO A 10 -23.38 -15.91 -3.24
CA PRO A 10 -22.00 -15.46 -3.24
C PRO A 10 -21.13 -16.50 -2.53
N ASP A 11 -20.04 -16.89 -3.16
CA ASP A 11 -19.08 -17.83 -2.57
C ASP A 11 -18.52 -17.21 -1.27
N THR A 12 -19.10 -17.59 -0.15
CA THR A 12 -18.71 -17.11 1.19
C THR A 12 -17.25 -17.44 1.50
N GLY A 13 -16.70 -18.50 0.90
CA GLY A 13 -15.31 -18.91 1.10
C GLY A 13 -14.29 -17.88 0.59
N VAL A 14 -14.54 -17.25 -0.57
CA VAL A 14 -13.65 -16.21 -1.10
C VAL A 14 -13.65 -14.97 -0.20
N LEU A 15 -14.83 -14.55 0.27
CA LEU A 15 -14.93 -13.39 1.15
C LEU A 15 -14.28 -13.66 2.50
N GLU A 16 -14.48 -14.84 3.07
CA GLU A 16 -13.84 -15.26 4.33
C GLU A 16 -12.31 -15.32 4.18
N ALA A 17 -11.79 -15.96 3.13
CA ALA A 17 -10.37 -16.02 2.83
C ALA A 17 -9.75 -14.61 2.70
N LEU A 18 -10.44 -13.70 2.02
CA LEU A 18 -10.00 -12.31 1.90
C LEU A 18 -9.96 -11.60 3.26
N GLN A 19 -10.95 -11.82 4.13
CA GLN A 19 -10.97 -11.24 5.48
C GLN A 19 -9.81 -11.76 6.33
N VAL A 20 -9.55 -13.08 6.30
CA VAL A 20 -8.44 -13.71 7.02
C VAL A 20 -7.10 -13.18 6.51
N TYR A 21 -6.92 -13.10 5.19
CA TYR A 21 -5.71 -12.54 4.60
C TYR A 21 -5.48 -11.08 5.04
N ARG A 22 -6.50 -10.24 4.97
CA ARG A 22 -6.41 -8.83 5.40
C ARG A 22 -6.04 -8.68 6.88
N ALA A 23 -6.59 -9.54 7.74
CA ALA A 23 -6.28 -9.55 9.16
C ALA A 23 -4.81 -9.97 9.41
N ALA A 24 -4.34 -11.01 8.73
CA ALA A 24 -2.96 -11.50 8.82
C ALA A 24 -1.96 -10.45 8.32
N GLU A 25 -2.24 -9.82 7.17
CA GLU A 25 -1.40 -8.78 6.58
C GLU A 25 -1.31 -7.54 7.47
N ALA A 26 -2.45 -7.08 8.04
CA ALA A 26 -2.47 -5.98 9.00
C ALA A 26 -1.70 -6.33 10.28
N ALA A 27 -1.81 -7.55 10.79
CA ALA A 27 -1.04 -8.01 11.96
C ALA A 27 0.47 -8.05 11.66
N MET A 28 0.87 -8.47 10.48
CA MET A 28 2.28 -8.45 10.05
C MET A 28 2.80 -7.01 10.01
N ARG A 29 2.06 -6.07 9.38
CA ARG A 29 2.45 -4.65 9.33
C ARG A 29 2.62 -4.05 10.72
N ARG A 30 1.67 -4.30 11.64
CA ARG A 30 1.79 -3.81 13.03
C ARG A 30 3.03 -4.34 13.72
N ARG A 31 3.31 -5.64 13.61
CA ARG A 31 4.52 -6.25 14.22
C ARG A 31 5.80 -5.65 13.64
N THR A 32 5.88 -5.51 12.32
CA THR A 32 7.04 -4.91 11.65
C THR A 32 7.23 -3.45 12.06
N GLY A 33 6.16 -2.64 12.03
CA GLY A 33 6.20 -1.25 12.45
C GLY A 33 6.62 -1.10 13.92
N SER A 34 6.06 -1.95 14.81
CA SER A 34 6.43 -1.96 16.23
C SER A 34 7.90 -2.32 16.45
N ALA A 35 8.43 -3.31 15.74
CA ALA A 35 9.85 -3.69 15.82
C ALA A 35 10.78 -2.57 15.34
N MET A 36 10.32 -1.73 14.41
CA MET A 36 11.05 -0.58 13.89
C MET A 36 10.77 0.73 14.66
N GLY A 37 9.86 0.73 15.63
CA GLY A 37 9.44 1.92 16.36
C GLY A 37 8.65 2.93 15.53
N ILE A 38 7.98 2.50 14.45
CA ILE A 38 7.18 3.35 13.54
C ILE A 38 5.73 2.85 13.42
N GLY A 39 4.82 3.76 13.08
CA GLY A 39 3.41 3.45 12.87
C GLY A 39 3.15 2.71 11.53
N GLU A 40 1.96 2.11 11.39
CA GLU A 40 1.58 1.38 10.16
C GLU A 40 1.65 2.26 8.91
N ASN A 41 1.15 3.50 8.97
CA ASN A 41 1.21 4.42 7.83
C ASN A 41 2.64 4.86 7.51
N ASP A 42 3.48 5.01 8.54
CA ASP A 42 4.90 5.34 8.37
C ASP A 42 5.64 4.19 7.67
N LEU A 43 5.32 2.94 8.04
CA LEU A 43 5.85 1.74 7.38
C LEU A 43 5.42 1.64 5.91
N LEU A 44 4.13 1.88 5.62
CA LEU A 44 3.62 1.86 4.24
C LEU A 44 4.27 2.94 3.39
N ALA A 45 4.44 4.15 3.92
CA ALA A 45 5.14 5.24 3.23
C ALA A 45 6.60 4.91 2.95
N LEU A 46 7.31 4.34 3.94
CA LEU A 46 8.70 3.92 3.79
C LEU A 46 8.84 2.85 2.71
N ARG A 47 7.96 1.86 2.68
CA ARG A 47 7.93 0.84 1.62
C ARG A 47 7.77 1.46 0.24
N LEU A 48 6.77 2.35 0.06
CA LEU A 48 6.57 3.02 -1.24
C LEU A 48 7.83 3.79 -1.68
N ILE A 49 8.51 4.49 -0.75
CA ILE A 49 9.74 5.22 -1.05
C ILE A 49 10.86 4.26 -1.47
N LEU A 50 11.03 3.13 -0.77
CA LEU A 50 12.03 2.10 -1.10
C LEU A 50 11.75 1.47 -2.47
N ASP A 51 10.50 1.06 -2.73
CA ASP A 51 10.08 0.42 -3.98
C ASP A 51 10.27 1.36 -5.18
N ASN A 52 9.86 2.62 -5.05
CA ASN A 52 10.07 3.62 -6.10
C ASN A 52 11.56 3.90 -6.32
N THR A 53 12.36 3.96 -5.27
CA THR A 53 13.82 4.14 -5.37
C THR A 53 14.46 2.99 -6.13
N ALA A 54 14.09 1.74 -5.83
CA ALA A 54 14.56 0.55 -6.54
C ALA A 54 14.21 0.57 -8.04
N LEU A 55 13.06 1.18 -8.37
CA LEU A 55 12.60 1.35 -9.76
C LEU A 55 13.13 2.64 -10.43
N GLY A 56 13.98 3.43 -9.76
CA GLY A 56 14.47 4.70 -10.26
C GLY A 56 13.39 5.79 -10.40
N ARG A 57 12.29 5.67 -9.67
CA ARG A 57 11.15 6.60 -9.70
C ARG A 57 11.25 7.60 -8.54
N PRO A 58 11.08 8.91 -8.76
CA PRO A 58 11.04 9.89 -7.68
C PRO A 58 9.76 9.73 -6.85
N THR A 59 9.86 9.98 -5.55
CA THR A 59 8.70 9.99 -4.63
C THR A 59 8.55 11.36 -4.00
N PHE A 60 7.34 11.90 -4.02
CA PHE A 60 6.98 13.18 -3.42
C PHE A 60 5.90 13.02 -2.35
N ALA A 61 5.73 14.01 -1.48
CA ALA A 61 4.69 13.99 -0.44
C ALA A 61 3.28 13.79 -1.00
N LYS A 62 2.97 14.33 -2.19
CA LYS A 62 1.68 14.12 -2.87
C LYS A 62 1.42 12.64 -3.21
N ASP A 63 2.47 11.89 -3.56
CA ASP A 63 2.35 10.47 -3.91
C ASP A 63 2.02 9.65 -2.67
N LEU A 64 2.64 9.98 -1.52
CA LEU A 64 2.31 9.37 -0.23
C LEU A 64 0.87 9.70 0.21
N SER A 65 0.46 10.96 0.05
CA SER A 65 -0.91 11.39 0.36
C SER A 65 -1.95 10.60 -0.44
N ALA A 66 -1.72 10.46 -1.75
CA ALA A 66 -2.59 9.70 -2.64
C ALA A 66 -2.60 8.20 -2.30
N TYR A 67 -1.42 7.62 -2.05
CA TYR A 67 -1.28 6.19 -1.75
C TYR A 67 -1.94 5.81 -0.43
N LEU A 68 -1.77 6.63 0.62
CA LEU A 68 -2.31 6.36 1.96
C LEU A 68 -3.74 6.85 2.15
N GLY A 69 -4.26 7.68 1.24
CA GLY A 69 -5.59 8.29 1.40
C GLY A 69 -5.68 9.28 2.57
N VAL A 70 -4.57 9.95 2.93
CA VAL A 70 -4.50 10.90 4.05
C VAL A 70 -4.32 12.34 3.56
N SER A 71 -4.64 13.31 4.42
CA SER A 71 -4.48 14.74 4.10
C SER A 71 -3.00 15.14 3.94
N SER A 72 -2.73 16.23 3.22
CA SER A 72 -1.38 16.80 3.09
C SER A 72 -0.75 17.16 4.43
N ALA A 73 -1.54 17.65 5.40
CA ALA A 73 -1.06 17.93 6.75
C ALA A 73 -0.62 16.65 7.47
N SER A 74 -1.42 15.59 7.40
CA SER A 74 -1.07 14.28 7.96
C SER A 74 0.18 13.69 7.28
N THR A 75 0.31 13.86 5.97
CA THR A 75 1.48 13.42 5.20
C THR A 75 2.73 14.16 5.64
N THR A 76 2.65 15.48 5.87
CA THR A 76 3.78 16.27 6.37
C THR A 76 4.27 15.76 7.71
N LEU A 77 3.37 15.53 8.66
CA LEU A 77 3.71 14.98 9.98
C LEU A 77 4.32 13.58 9.91
N LEU A 78 3.81 12.75 9.01
CA LEU A 78 4.33 11.41 8.74
C LEU A 78 5.76 11.47 8.19
N VAL A 79 6.00 12.31 7.19
CA VAL A 79 7.34 12.50 6.62
C VAL A 79 8.31 13.06 7.66
N ASP A 80 7.86 13.99 8.53
CA ASP A 80 8.67 14.53 9.63
C ASP A 80 9.08 13.45 10.63
N ARG A 81 8.20 12.48 10.92
CA ARG A 81 8.53 11.34 11.79
C ARG A 81 9.58 10.44 11.13
N LEU A 82 9.40 10.11 9.84
CA LEU A 82 10.35 9.27 9.09
C LEU A 82 11.74 9.94 8.98
N VAL A 83 11.78 11.26 8.79
CA VAL A 83 13.04 12.02 8.76
C VAL A 83 13.70 12.02 10.13
N ARG A 84 12.96 12.30 11.20
CA ARG A 84 13.50 12.26 12.58
C ARG A 84 13.94 10.86 12.98
N GLY A 85 13.27 9.82 12.50
CA GLY A 85 13.67 8.42 12.71
C GLY A 85 14.88 7.98 11.88
N GLY A 86 15.40 8.83 10.99
CA GLY A 86 16.55 8.51 10.14
C GLY A 86 16.23 7.56 8.99
N PHE A 87 14.97 7.34 8.65
CA PHE A 87 14.57 6.46 7.56
C PHE A 87 14.55 7.17 6.20
N VAL A 88 14.20 8.45 6.19
CA VAL A 88 13.99 9.25 4.97
C VAL A 88 14.77 10.56 5.05
N GLU A 89 15.25 11.02 3.92
CA GLU A 89 15.82 12.35 3.73
C GLU A 89 15.04 13.14 2.67
N ARG A 90 15.07 14.47 2.80
CA ARG A 90 14.47 15.39 1.84
C ARG A 90 15.57 15.97 0.96
N ARG A 91 15.37 15.90 -0.36
CA ARG A 91 16.29 16.54 -1.32
C ARG A 91 15.53 17.40 -2.32
N PRO A 92 16.10 18.50 -2.82
CA PRO A 92 15.56 19.18 -3.98
C PRO A 92 15.47 18.22 -5.17
N SER A 93 14.33 18.18 -5.85
CA SER A 93 14.18 17.33 -7.02
C SER A 93 15.15 17.73 -8.15
N ARG A 94 15.68 16.74 -8.85
CA ARG A 94 16.56 16.95 -10.01
C ARG A 94 15.82 17.53 -11.21
N THR A 95 14.53 17.24 -11.33
CA THR A 95 13.68 17.64 -12.47
C THR A 95 12.95 18.94 -12.22
N ASP A 96 12.61 19.24 -10.96
CA ASP A 96 11.95 20.47 -10.55
C ASP A 96 12.47 20.92 -9.19
N LYS A 97 13.33 21.94 -9.19
CA LYS A 97 13.96 22.48 -7.98
C LYS A 97 12.97 23.05 -6.95
N ARG A 98 11.71 23.27 -7.32
CA ARG A 98 10.65 23.69 -6.41
C ARG A 98 10.00 22.54 -5.65
N SER A 99 10.22 21.31 -6.11
CA SER A 99 9.69 20.11 -5.52
C SER A 99 10.73 19.43 -4.62
N VAL A 100 10.27 18.88 -3.49
CA VAL A 100 11.10 18.14 -2.54
C VAL A 100 10.86 16.66 -2.75
N GLU A 101 11.91 15.96 -3.18
CA GLU A 101 11.93 14.52 -3.33
C GLU A 101 12.25 13.85 -2.00
N LEU A 102 11.58 12.73 -1.73
CA LEU A 102 11.76 11.88 -0.56
C LEU A 102 12.59 10.67 -0.96
N LEU A 103 13.71 10.49 -0.30
CA LEU A 103 14.64 9.39 -0.57
C LEU A 103 14.90 8.60 0.72
N PRO A 104 15.10 7.28 0.63
CA PRO A 104 15.52 6.52 1.78
C PRO A 104 16.95 6.91 2.15
N THR A 105 17.25 6.96 3.43
CA THR A 105 18.62 7.14 3.90
C THR A 105 19.47 5.92 3.59
N ARG A 106 20.79 6.08 3.65
CA ARG A 106 21.72 4.96 3.46
C ARG A 106 21.51 3.86 4.53
N ALA A 107 21.21 4.26 5.77
CA ALA A 107 20.88 3.31 6.85
C ALA A 107 19.59 2.56 6.56
N ALA A 108 18.53 3.24 6.10
CA ALA A 108 17.28 2.58 5.73
C ALA A 108 17.46 1.58 4.58
N LEU A 109 18.31 1.90 3.60
CA LEU A 109 18.64 0.99 2.50
C LEU A 109 19.42 -0.24 2.98
N GLY A 110 20.36 -0.07 3.95
CA GLY A 110 21.18 -1.16 4.44
C GLY A 110 20.50 -2.08 5.45
N ASP A 111 19.75 -1.51 6.38
CA ASP A 111 19.20 -2.25 7.51
C ASP A 111 17.73 -2.65 7.30
N THR A 112 16.91 -1.71 6.84
CA THR A 112 15.46 -1.89 6.72
C THR A 112 15.05 -2.45 5.36
N GLY A 113 15.70 -2.00 4.30
CA GLY A 113 15.40 -2.41 2.93
C GLY A 113 15.43 -3.92 2.75
N PRO A 114 16.50 -4.64 3.14
CA PRO A 114 16.58 -6.09 3.02
C PRO A 114 15.47 -6.83 3.80
N LEU A 115 15.11 -6.36 5.00
CA LEU A 115 14.05 -6.96 5.80
C LEU A 115 12.69 -6.87 5.09
N LEU A 116 12.37 -5.70 4.55
CA LEU A 116 11.12 -5.47 3.84
C LEU A 116 11.11 -6.19 2.48
N ALA A 117 12.25 -6.25 1.79
CA ALA A 117 12.42 -6.97 0.53
C ALA A 117 12.21 -8.49 0.74
N ALA A 118 12.80 -9.09 1.77
CA ALA A 118 12.63 -10.51 2.07
C ALA A 118 11.16 -10.89 2.32
N ALA A 119 10.40 -10.04 3.01
CA ALA A 119 8.96 -10.26 3.18
C ALA A 119 8.21 -10.19 1.83
N GLN A 120 8.58 -9.27 0.96
CA GLN A 120 7.99 -9.13 -0.36
C GLN A 120 8.33 -10.32 -1.27
N GLU A 121 9.55 -10.83 -1.21
CA GLU A 121 9.99 -12.01 -1.95
C GLU A 121 9.20 -13.25 -1.56
N GLN A 122 8.90 -13.46 -0.27
CA GLN A 122 8.07 -14.57 0.19
C GLN A 122 6.64 -14.48 -0.36
N ILE A 123 6.05 -13.27 -0.39
CA ILE A 123 4.72 -13.05 -0.98
C ILE A 123 4.77 -13.28 -2.50
N ALA A 124 5.82 -12.79 -3.17
CA ALA A 124 6.02 -13.01 -4.60
C ALA A 124 6.19 -14.51 -4.94
N ALA A 125 6.92 -15.25 -4.11
CA ALA A 125 7.07 -16.70 -4.27
C ALA A 125 5.71 -17.42 -4.19
N ALA A 126 4.83 -17.04 -3.24
CA ALA A 126 3.49 -17.61 -3.16
C ALA A 126 2.64 -17.30 -4.41
N THR A 127 2.81 -16.12 -5.02
CA THR A 127 2.09 -15.79 -6.27
C THR A 127 2.66 -16.54 -7.49
N ALA A 128 3.94 -16.91 -7.46
CA ALA A 128 4.58 -17.67 -8.53
C ALA A 128 4.12 -19.14 -8.62
N GLU A 129 3.44 -19.64 -7.59
CA GLU A 129 2.85 -21.00 -7.59
C GLU A 129 1.56 -21.07 -8.43
N LEU A 130 0.96 -19.93 -8.78
CA LEU A 130 -0.25 -19.87 -9.59
C LEU A 130 0.06 -20.19 -11.06
N SER A 131 -0.80 -20.97 -11.71
CA SER A 131 -0.83 -21.08 -13.16
C SER A 131 -1.23 -19.73 -13.79
N ALA A 132 -1.01 -19.56 -15.09
CA ALA A 132 -1.34 -18.34 -15.81
C ALA A 132 -2.84 -17.99 -15.69
N ASP A 133 -3.73 -18.96 -15.82
CA ASP A 133 -5.19 -18.78 -15.74
C ASP A 133 -5.64 -18.40 -14.33
N GLU A 134 -5.04 -19.01 -13.30
CA GLU A 134 -5.28 -18.66 -11.90
C GLU A 134 -4.79 -17.25 -11.60
N ALA A 135 -3.59 -16.89 -12.03
CA ALA A 135 -3.01 -15.57 -11.86
C ALA A 135 -3.89 -14.49 -12.52
N GLU A 136 -4.40 -14.75 -13.75
CA GLU A 136 -5.33 -13.84 -14.43
C GLU A 136 -6.63 -13.68 -13.63
N THR A 137 -7.20 -14.78 -13.15
CA THR A 137 -8.43 -14.78 -12.35
C THR A 137 -8.28 -14.01 -11.05
N VAL A 138 -7.20 -14.24 -10.31
CA VAL A 138 -6.86 -13.52 -9.07
C VAL A 138 -6.62 -12.04 -9.34
N THR A 139 -5.87 -11.70 -10.39
CA THR A 139 -5.60 -10.31 -10.76
C THR A 139 -6.89 -9.56 -11.08
N ARG A 140 -7.78 -10.15 -11.88
CA ARG A 140 -9.08 -9.58 -12.22
C ARG A 140 -9.96 -9.39 -10.99
N PHE A 141 -10.00 -10.39 -10.09
CA PHE A 141 -10.74 -10.30 -8.83
C PHE A 141 -10.23 -9.17 -7.93
N LEU A 142 -8.92 -9.09 -7.69
CA LEU A 142 -8.32 -8.04 -6.86
C LEU A 142 -8.50 -6.64 -7.45
N THR A 143 -8.43 -6.52 -8.78
CA THR A 143 -8.72 -5.27 -9.49
C THR A 143 -10.16 -4.81 -9.23
N LYS A 144 -11.14 -5.72 -9.38
CA LYS A 144 -12.54 -5.44 -9.08
C LYS A 144 -12.78 -5.06 -7.62
N MET A 145 -12.09 -5.74 -6.68
CA MET A 145 -12.17 -5.41 -5.26
C MET A 145 -11.63 -4.02 -4.96
N ARG A 146 -10.48 -3.64 -5.54
CA ARG A 146 -9.93 -2.29 -5.42
C ARG A 146 -10.93 -1.23 -5.91
N GLU A 147 -11.47 -1.40 -7.11
CA GLU A 147 -12.46 -0.46 -7.68
C GLU A 147 -13.71 -0.34 -6.81
N THR A 148 -14.15 -1.43 -6.20
CA THR A 148 -15.29 -1.43 -5.27
C THR A 148 -14.98 -0.63 -4.01
N VAL A 149 -13.80 -0.81 -3.42
CA VAL A 149 -13.36 -0.05 -2.24
C VAL A 149 -13.23 1.45 -2.56
N ASP A 150 -12.63 1.80 -3.71
CA ASP A 150 -12.49 3.18 -4.17
C ASP A 150 -13.85 3.86 -4.34
N ARG A 151 -14.83 3.16 -4.91
CA ARG A 151 -16.21 3.65 -5.06
C ARG A 151 -16.89 3.90 -3.72
N ILE A 152 -16.79 2.96 -2.77
CA ILE A 152 -17.35 3.10 -1.42
C ILE A 152 -16.73 4.33 -0.73
N ALA A 153 -15.44 4.54 -0.86
CA ALA A 153 -14.76 5.70 -0.28
C ALA A 153 -15.26 7.02 -0.90
N ALA A 154 -15.41 7.07 -2.22
CA ALA A 154 -15.91 8.24 -2.93
C ALA A 154 -17.36 8.61 -2.52
N GLU A 155 -18.24 7.62 -2.40
CA GLU A 155 -19.62 7.81 -1.97
C GLU A 155 -19.73 8.35 -0.54
N ARG A 156 -18.86 7.87 0.38
CA ARG A 156 -18.82 8.39 1.77
C ARG A 156 -18.38 9.84 1.81
N ILE A 157 -17.35 10.23 1.05
CA ILE A 157 -16.88 11.62 0.96
C ILE A 157 -17.98 12.53 0.40
N ALA A 158 -18.69 12.10 -0.64
CA ALA A 158 -19.78 12.85 -1.23
C ALA A 158 -20.94 13.09 -0.24
N ARG A 159 -21.24 12.10 0.63
CA ARG A 159 -22.26 12.24 1.69
C ARG A 159 -21.84 13.24 2.76
N THR A 160 -20.59 13.17 3.23
CA THR A 160 -20.07 14.06 4.30
C THR A 160 -20.04 15.53 3.86
N LYS A 161 -19.85 15.82 2.57
CA LYS A 161 -19.85 17.19 2.02
C LYS A 161 -21.25 17.80 1.84
N ARG A 162 -22.31 17.02 1.98
CA ARG A 162 -23.71 17.46 1.82
C ARG A 162 -24.41 17.74 3.15
N THR A 163 -23.75 17.43 4.26
CA THR A 163 -24.20 17.73 5.63
C THR A 163 -23.43 18.90 6.21
#